data_a1d8ea51f8bb80bbdd5cd1290cf52353
#
_entry.id   a1d8ea51f8bb80bbdd5cd1290cf52353
#
_cell.length_a   1.000
_cell.length_b   1.000
_cell.length_c   1.000
_cell.angle_alpha   90.00
_cell.angle_beta   90.00
_cell.angle_gamma   90.00
#
_symmetry.space_group_name_H-M   'P 1'
#
loop_
_entity.id
_entity.type
_entity.pdbx_description
1 polymer ?
#
loop_
_entity_poly.entity_id
_entity_poly.type
_entity_poly.pdbx_seq_one_letter_code
_entity_poly.pdbx_strand_id
1 'polypeptide(L)'
;PFAAFIAQKLNLPMTYIRKEKKKFGKNSQIEGLLSQKDHVLLAEDLMTDGGSKLKFLDAIDKSGANISGIFVIFNYGIIKDYYLFKKKKIDVIFLTNWSDVLSVASRKKILKYEEVEIVESFLENMKIKS
;
A
#
# COMPACT_ATOMS: atom_id res chain seq x y z
N PRO A 1 7.16 -9.65 2.71
CA PRO A 1 6.98 -10.70 3.75
C PRO A 1 5.52 -10.86 4.20
N PHE A 2 4.78 -9.76 4.47
CA PHE A 2 3.41 -9.83 4.99
C PHE A 2 2.46 -10.58 4.06
N ALA A 3 2.52 -10.33 2.74
CA ALA A 3 1.71 -11.05 1.77
C ALA A 3 1.94 -12.57 1.83
N ALA A 4 3.18 -13.02 2.09
CA ALA A 4 3.49 -14.43 2.21
C ALA A 4 2.83 -15.08 3.43
N PHE A 5 2.88 -14.41 4.59
CA PHE A 5 2.20 -14.89 5.80
C PHE A 5 0.69 -14.89 5.66
N ILE A 6 0.12 -13.88 5.03
CA ILE A 6 -1.32 -13.79 4.76
C ILE A 6 -1.75 -14.91 3.82
N ALA A 7 -1.04 -15.09 2.71
CA ALA A 7 -1.32 -16.14 1.72
C ALA A 7 -1.22 -17.53 2.34
N GLN A 8 -0.17 -17.80 3.12
CA GLN A 8 -0.01 -19.06 3.85
C GLN A 8 -1.16 -19.29 4.83
N LYS A 9 -1.53 -18.27 5.63
CA LYS A 9 -2.59 -18.40 6.63
C LYS A 9 -3.95 -18.65 6.02
N LEU A 10 -4.22 -18.05 4.86
CA LEU A 10 -5.49 -18.16 4.14
C LEU A 10 -5.48 -19.27 3.07
N ASN A 11 -4.37 -19.99 2.93
CA ASN A 11 -4.18 -21.02 1.88
C ASN A 11 -4.46 -20.47 0.47
N LEU A 12 -3.93 -19.27 0.19
CA LEU A 12 -4.09 -18.60 -1.10
C LEU A 12 -2.76 -18.62 -1.88
N PRO A 13 -2.83 -18.64 -3.23
CA PRO A 13 -1.65 -18.42 -4.06
C PRO A 13 -1.07 -17.03 -3.83
N MET A 14 0.25 -16.90 -4.04
CA MET A 14 0.94 -15.63 -3.94
C MET A 14 1.83 -15.39 -5.15
N THR A 15 1.84 -14.16 -5.63
CA THR A 15 2.82 -13.64 -6.59
C THR A 15 3.58 -12.47 -5.98
N TYR A 16 4.74 -12.16 -6.53
CA TYR A 16 5.56 -11.04 -6.08
C TYR A 16 5.80 -10.06 -7.23
N ILE A 17 5.56 -8.77 -6.97
CA ILE A 17 5.81 -7.71 -7.96
C ILE A 17 7.09 -6.98 -7.60
N ARG A 18 8.03 -6.95 -8.54
CA ARG A 18 9.29 -6.20 -8.39
C ARG A 18 9.06 -4.70 -8.59
N LYS A 19 9.80 -3.87 -7.87
CA LYS A 19 9.81 -2.42 -8.10
C LYS A 19 10.28 -2.07 -9.52
N GLU A 20 11.23 -2.85 -10.04
CA GLU A 20 11.80 -2.69 -11.38
C GLU A 20 11.79 -4.02 -12.14
N LYS A 21 11.74 -3.94 -13.46
CA LYS A 21 11.86 -5.11 -14.33
C LYS A 21 13.27 -5.71 -14.23
N LYS A 22 13.37 -7.03 -14.38
CA LYS A 22 14.67 -7.68 -14.51
C LYS A 22 15.43 -7.15 -15.74
N LYS A 23 16.72 -6.84 -15.57
CA LYS A 23 17.61 -6.42 -16.67
C LYS A 23 17.98 -7.57 -17.60
N PHE A 24 17.85 -8.83 -17.14
CA PHE A 24 18.21 -10.05 -17.88
C PHE A 24 17.10 -11.11 -17.76
N GLY A 25 16.87 -11.89 -18.83
CA GLY A 25 15.88 -12.96 -18.89
C GLY A 25 14.50 -12.47 -19.34
N LYS A 26 13.43 -13.22 -18.99
CA LYS A 26 12.05 -12.78 -19.23
C LYS A 26 11.83 -11.44 -18.53
N ASN A 27 11.52 -10.42 -19.32
CA ASN A 27 11.36 -9.02 -18.89
C ASN A 27 10.09 -8.83 -18.00
N SER A 28 9.86 -9.79 -17.09
CA SER A 28 8.68 -9.84 -16.23
C SER A 28 8.95 -9.08 -14.93
N GLN A 29 8.01 -8.23 -14.59
CA GLN A 29 7.97 -7.53 -13.30
C GLN A 29 7.27 -8.39 -12.23
N ILE A 30 6.48 -9.38 -12.65
CA ILE A 30 5.74 -10.29 -11.78
C ILE A 30 6.49 -11.62 -11.70
N GLU A 31 6.76 -12.07 -10.49
CA GLU A 31 7.31 -13.38 -10.17
C GLU A 31 6.18 -14.29 -9.68
N GLY A 32 6.09 -15.49 -10.25
CA GLY A 32 5.00 -16.43 -10.00
C GLY A 32 4.04 -16.52 -11.18
N LEU A 33 2.92 -17.18 -10.96
CA LEU A 33 1.86 -17.38 -11.96
C LEU A 33 0.72 -16.41 -11.69
N LEU A 34 0.29 -15.71 -12.72
CA LEU A 34 -0.84 -14.80 -12.69
C LEU A 34 -1.59 -14.91 -14.02
N SER A 35 -2.88 -15.07 -13.98
CA SER A 35 -3.75 -15.23 -15.15
C SER A 35 -4.81 -14.12 -15.25
N GLN A 36 -5.40 -13.95 -16.42
CA GLN A 36 -6.47 -12.99 -16.66
C GLN A 36 -7.76 -13.27 -15.86
N LYS A 37 -7.90 -14.47 -15.31
CA LYS A 37 -9.07 -14.85 -14.49
C LYS A 37 -8.85 -14.58 -12.99
N ASP A 38 -7.61 -14.27 -12.60
CA ASP A 38 -7.28 -14.12 -11.20
C ASP A 38 -7.78 -12.77 -10.65
N HIS A 39 -8.24 -12.81 -9.41
CA HIS A 39 -8.58 -11.65 -8.60
C HIS A 39 -7.46 -11.42 -7.59
N VAL A 40 -6.81 -10.25 -7.67
CA VAL A 40 -5.59 -9.95 -6.93
C VAL A 40 -5.84 -8.91 -5.87
N LEU A 41 -5.44 -9.20 -4.64
CA LEU A 41 -5.29 -8.21 -3.57
C LEU A 41 -3.82 -7.82 -3.46
N LEU A 42 -3.49 -6.55 -3.69
CA LEU A 42 -2.15 -6.02 -3.47
C LEU A 42 -1.93 -5.82 -1.97
N ALA A 43 -1.04 -6.60 -1.36
CA ALA A 43 -0.72 -6.51 0.06
C ALA A 43 0.66 -5.89 0.29
N GLU A 44 0.72 -4.84 1.09
CA GLU A 44 1.92 -4.05 1.40
C GLU A 44 2.02 -3.72 2.89
N ASP A 45 3.20 -3.36 3.35
CA ASP A 45 3.44 -2.95 4.74
C ASP A 45 3.09 -1.48 4.97
N LEU A 46 3.43 -0.62 4.03
CA LEU A 46 3.37 0.82 4.17
C LEU A 46 2.84 1.51 2.92
N MET A 47 2.01 2.52 3.12
CA MET A 47 1.58 3.44 2.07
C MET A 47 1.75 4.89 2.51
N THR A 48 2.59 5.64 1.79
CA THR A 48 2.78 7.08 1.97
C THR A 48 1.86 7.86 1.04
N ASP A 49 2.35 8.21 -0.15
CA ASP A 49 1.63 8.95 -1.19
C ASP A 49 0.86 8.06 -2.19
N GLY A 50 1.14 6.76 -2.23
CA GLY A 50 0.51 5.82 -3.16
C GLY A 50 1.24 5.66 -4.49
N GLY A 51 2.23 6.50 -4.82
CA GLY A 51 2.88 6.48 -6.13
C GLY A 51 3.53 5.15 -6.53
N SER A 52 4.15 4.44 -5.57
CA SER A 52 4.70 3.10 -5.83
C SER A 52 3.60 2.07 -6.12
N LYS A 53 2.42 2.23 -5.50
CA LYS A 53 1.28 1.32 -5.69
C LYS A 53 0.71 1.43 -7.09
N LEU A 54 0.68 2.63 -7.68
CA LEU A 54 0.26 2.82 -9.07
C LEU A 54 1.12 2.01 -10.04
N LYS A 55 2.44 1.93 -9.81
CA LYS A 55 3.33 1.11 -10.64
C LYS A 55 3.02 -0.39 -10.51
N PHE A 56 2.67 -0.85 -9.31
CA PHE A 56 2.29 -2.25 -9.10
C PHE A 56 0.93 -2.55 -9.73
N LEU A 57 -0.04 -1.64 -9.60
CA LEU A 57 -1.34 -1.79 -10.26
C LEU A 57 -1.20 -1.82 -11.78
N ASP A 58 -0.34 -0.99 -12.36
CA ASP A 58 -0.05 -1.00 -13.81
C ASP A 58 0.58 -2.34 -14.26
N ALA A 59 1.43 -2.95 -13.44
CA ALA A 59 1.98 -4.26 -13.73
C ALA A 59 0.92 -5.38 -13.68
N ILE A 60 -0.04 -5.29 -12.74
CA ILE A 60 -1.17 -6.23 -12.64
C ILE A 60 -2.12 -6.03 -13.83
N ASP A 61 -2.49 -4.78 -14.14
CA ASP A 61 -3.33 -4.45 -15.30
C ASP A 61 -2.75 -5.03 -16.59
N LYS A 62 -1.42 -4.89 -16.81
CA LYS A 62 -0.72 -5.44 -17.97
C LYS A 62 -0.70 -6.96 -18.04
N SER A 63 -0.85 -7.65 -16.92
CA SER A 63 -1.01 -9.11 -16.90
C SER A 63 -2.42 -9.57 -17.30
N GLY A 64 -3.38 -8.63 -17.27
CA GLY A 64 -4.79 -8.90 -17.52
C GLY A 64 -5.56 -9.38 -16.30
N ALA A 65 -4.94 -9.53 -15.14
CA ALA A 65 -5.60 -9.93 -13.91
C ALA A 65 -6.48 -8.79 -13.34
N ASN A 66 -7.49 -9.16 -12.57
CA ASN A 66 -8.41 -8.22 -11.95
C ASN A 66 -7.90 -7.78 -10.57
N ILE A 67 -7.89 -6.47 -10.32
CA ILE A 67 -7.49 -5.92 -9.03
C ILE A 67 -8.71 -5.82 -8.14
N SER A 68 -8.73 -6.55 -7.01
CA SER A 68 -9.81 -6.52 -6.02
C SER A 68 -9.66 -5.39 -5.00
N GLY A 69 -8.43 -4.93 -4.77
CA GLY A 69 -8.15 -3.85 -3.81
C GLY A 69 -6.68 -3.80 -3.40
N ILE A 70 -6.40 -2.88 -2.50
CA ILE A 70 -5.10 -2.71 -1.86
C ILE A 70 -5.27 -2.88 -0.35
N PHE A 71 -4.46 -3.72 0.25
CA PHE A 71 -4.37 -3.88 1.70
C PHE A 71 -3.00 -3.38 2.18
N VAL A 72 -2.99 -2.51 3.18
CA VAL A 72 -1.77 -1.99 3.81
C VAL A 72 -1.84 -2.14 5.32
N ILE A 73 -0.72 -2.40 5.98
CA ILE A 73 -0.68 -2.42 7.43
C ILE A 73 -0.73 -1.00 7.97
N PHE A 74 0.11 -0.11 7.46
CA PHE A 74 0.19 1.26 7.92
C PHE A 74 -0.01 2.26 6.78
N ASN A 75 -0.96 3.19 6.97
CA ASN A 75 -1.24 4.26 6.01
C ASN A 75 -0.85 5.61 6.60
N TYR A 76 -0.02 6.39 5.89
CA TYR A 76 0.35 7.74 6.32
C TYR A 76 -0.80 8.74 6.24
N GLY A 77 -1.85 8.45 5.48
CA GLY A 77 -2.97 9.38 5.28
C GLY A 77 -2.65 10.55 4.35
N ILE A 78 -1.60 10.45 3.54
CA ILE A 78 -1.10 11.49 2.63
C ILE A 78 -1.39 11.09 1.18
N ILE A 79 -2.49 10.41 0.94
CA ILE A 79 -2.76 9.83 -0.39
C ILE A 79 -3.15 10.94 -1.37
N LYS A 80 -2.19 11.43 -2.12
CA LYS A 80 -2.40 12.29 -3.29
C LYS A 80 -3.19 11.56 -4.38
N ASP A 81 -2.87 10.30 -4.58
CA ASP A 81 -3.45 9.49 -5.65
C ASP A 81 -4.74 8.76 -5.25
N TYR A 82 -5.32 9.10 -4.07
CA TYR A 82 -6.59 8.52 -3.64
C TYR A 82 -7.70 8.71 -4.69
N TYR A 83 -7.67 9.82 -5.39
CA TYR A 83 -8.56 10.08 -6.51
C TYR A 83 -8.38 9.07 -7.64
N LEU A 84 -7.14 8.68 -7.96
CA LEU A 84 -6.84 7.70 -9.01
C LEU A 84 -7.30 6.31 -8.62
N PHE A 85 -7.12 5.90 -7.38
CA PHE A 85 -7.65 4.62 -6.87
C PHE A 85 -9.18 4.61 -6.93
N LYS A 86 -9.83 5.68 -6.48
CA LYS A 86 -11.28 5.84 -6.53
C LYS A 86 -11.81 5.81 -7.97
N LYS A 87 -11.14 6.50 -8.91
CA LYS A 87 -11.47 6.47 -10.34
C LYS A 87 -11.37 5.06 -10.93
N LYS A 88 -10.38 4.28 -10.51
CA LYS A 88 -10.20 2.87 -10.88
C LYS A 88 -11.13 1.92 -10.11
N LYS A 89 -11.96 2.41 -9.19
CA LYS A 89 -12.80 1.61 -8.28
C LYS A 89 -12.00 0.61 -7.46
N ILE A 90 -10.81 1.01 -7.01
CA ILE A 90 -9.91 0.20 -6.19
C ILE A 90 -10.01 0.69 -4.76
N ASP A 91 -10.48 -0.17 -3.87
CA ASP A 91 -10.55 0.12 -2.44
C ASP A 91 -9.18 -0.02 -1.79
N VAL A 92 -8.88 0.90 -0.86
CA VAL A 92 -7.69 0.85 -0.02
C VAL A 92 -8.12 0.57 1.41
N ILE A 93 -7.71 -0.57 1.93
CA ILE A 93 -7.98 -1.02 3.30
C ILE A 93 -6.66 -0.98 4.07
N PHE A 94 -6.68 -0.47 5.29
CA PHE A 94 -5.49 -0.42 6.15
C PHE A 94 -5.85 -0.74 7.60
N LEU A 95 -4.87 -1.20 8.38
CA LEU A 95 -5.08 -1.55 9.79
C LEU A 95 -4.96 -0.33 10.70
N THR A 96 -4.04 0.59 10.40
CA THR A 96 -3.81 1.78 11.22
C THR A 96 -3.15 2.90 10.40
N ASN A 97 -3.17 4.09 10.96
CA ASN A 97 -2.62 5.30 10.36
C ASN A 97 -1.97 6.20 11.43
N TRP A 98 -1.40 7.32 11.02
CA TRP A 98 -0.80 8.27 11.96
C TRP A 98 -1.81 8.86 12.95
N SER A 99 -3.04 9.13 12.55
CA SER A 99 -4.07 9.66 13.45
C SER A 99 -4.35 8.70 14.61
N ASP A 100 -4.47 7.40 14.31
CA ASP A 100 -4.66 6.35 15.32
C ASP A 100 -3.47 6.28 16.27
N VAL A 101 -2.24 6.30 15.73
CA VAL A 101 -1.00 6.23 16.52
C VAL A 101 -0.86 7.44 17.43
N LEU A 102 -1.06 8.66 16.93
CA LEU A 102 -0.94 9.88 17.71
C LEU A 102 -2.01 9.97 18.79
N SER A 103 -3.25 9.56 18.48
CA SER A 103 -4.33 9.49 19.45
C SER A 103 -4.00 8.56 20.63
N VAL A 104 -3.47 7.37 20.34
CA VAL A 104 -3.07 6.41 21.37
C VAL A 104 -1.86 6.91 22.15
N ALA A 105 -0.85 7.46 21.48
CA ALA A 105 0.37 7.96 22.11
C ALA A 105 0.09 9.12 23.07
N SER A 106 -0.78 10.05 22.67
CA SER A 106 -1.24 11.15 23.51
C SER A 106 -2.03 10.64 24.72
N ARG A 107 -3.02 9.79 24.50
CA ARG A 107 -3.85 9.22 25.57
C ARG A 107 -3.05 8.44 26.60
N LYS A 108 -2.03 7.69 26.14
CA LYS A 108 -1.12 6.93 27.02
C LYS A 108 0.03 7.77 27.57
N LYS A 109 0.10 9.04 27.26
CA LYS A 109 1.18 9.96 27.65
C LYS A 109 2.59 9.45 27.23
N ILE A 110 2.67 8.77 26.09
CA ILE A 110 3.93 8.32 25.49
C ILE A 110 4.63 9.49 24.80
N LEU A 111 3.85 10.35 24.15
CA LEU A 111 4.31 11.61 23.56
C LEU A 111 3.71 12.79 24.32
N LYS A 112 4.49 13.85 24.46
CA LYS A 112 4.02 15.14 24.97
C LYS A 112 3.20 15.84 23.90
N TYR A 113 2.41 16.84 24.31
CA TYR A 113 1.56 17.60 23.39
C TYR A 113 2.39 18.25 22.25
N GLU A 114 3.52 18.87 22.60
CA GLU A 114 4.40 19.53 21.64
C GLU A 114 5.00 18.54 20.61
N GLU A 115 5.27 17.30 21.03
CA GLU A 115 5.79 16.25 20.16
C GLU A 115 4.71 15.77 19.17
N VAL A 116 3.45 15.71 19.61
CA VAL A 116 2.31 15.40 18.73
C VAL A 116 2.13 16.48 17.68
N GLU A 117 2.16 17.78 18.08
CA GLU A 117 2.05 18.91 17.16
C GLU A 117 3.17 18.93 16.10
N ILE A 118 4.39 18.56 16.47
CA ILE A 118 5.51 18.45 15.53
C ILE A 118 5.21 17.40 14.45
N VAL A 119 4.71 16.23 14.84
CA VAL A 119 4.39 15.16 13.88
C VAL A 119 3.20 15.57 13.00
N GLU A 120 2.15 16.15 13.56
CA GLU A 120 0.99 16.64 12.80
C GLU A 120 1.41 17.69 11.78
N SER A 121 2.20 18.67 12.18
CA SER A 121 2.73 19.71 11.28
C SER A 121 3.59 19.11 10.16
N PHE A 122 4.41 18.11 10.46
CA PHE A 122 5.18 17.40 9.45
C PHE A 122 4.29 16.69 8.43
N LEU A 123 3.25 15.98 8.89
CA LEU A 123 2.31 15.27 8.02
C LEU A 123 1.52 16.24 7.13
N GLU A 124 1.08 17.39 7.66
CA GLU A 124 0.41 18.43 6.87
C GLU A 124 1.34 19.01 5.79
N ASN A 125 2.60 19.28 6.13
CA ASN A 125 3.60 19.73 5.16
C ASN A 125 3.84 18.70 4.04
N MET A 126 3.77 17.42 4.34
CA MET A 126 3.86 16.37 3.31
C MET A 126 2.65 16.39 2.36
N LYS A 127 1.42 16.62 2.86
CA LYS A 127 0.22 16.73 2.03
C LYS A 127 0.29 17.89 1.04
N ILE A 128 0.89 19.00 1.44
CA ILE A 128 1.05 20.21 0.61
C ILE A 128 2.09 20.00 -0.50
N LYS A 129 3.17 19.27 -0.21
CA LYS A 129 4.28 19.03 -1.15
C LYS A 129 4.07 17.84 -2.09
N SER A 130 3.13 17.00 -1.77
CA SER A 130 2.77 15.83 -2.58
C SER A 130 1.58 16.16 -3.48
#